data_2eb7d30f7dfe002edaaefddd7d703bb6
#
_entry.id   2eb7d30f7dfe002edaaefddd7d703bb6
#
_cell.length_a   1.000
_cell.length_b   1.000
_cell.length_c   1.000
_cell.angle_alpha   90.00
_cell.angle_beta   90.00
_cell.angle_gamma   90.00
#
_symmetry.space_group_name_H-M   'P 1'
#
loop_
_entity.id
_entity.type
_entity.pdbx_description
1 polymer ?
#
loop_
_entity_poly.entity_id
_entity_poly.type
_entity_poly.pdbx_seq_one_letter_code
_entity_poly.pdbx_strand_id
1 'polypeptide(L)'
;MHKFNYRSFFRSIIPVILAAVMCSCVNHSYQSYTDTIKVNGVSLFYAAEGAGKPVILLHGNGGSHNDLETVHRQLAQAGYMVYAIDSRGQGANPRLPEYHYKDMATDVYEFIKAKGLEKPAVFGFSDGGNIALQLEVMYPGTLGAIATGGANIFVHGSLVPEFEQGFLTQPTDEPLVIMMQNEPTMTVEDMKSIGCPSLIMSGENDLILADHTRLIGENIPSGEARIISGEDHGSYICNSPKLAPILIDFFNRIGY
;
A
#
# COMPACT_ATOMS: atom_id res chain seq x y z
N MET A 1 -52.28 75.42 14.10
CA MET A 1 -53.00 74.19 14.32
C MET A 1 -52.47 73.16 13.34
N HIS A 2 -51.51 72.36 13.73
CA HIS A 2 -50.79 71.38 12.89
C HIS A 2 -51.27 69.98 13.26
N LYS A 3 -51.82 69.28 12.29
CA LYS A 3 -52.07 67.86 12.41
C LYS A 3 -50.88 67.11 11.93
N PHE A 4 -50.22 66.32 12.78
CA PHE A 4 -49.18 65.39 12.42
C PHE A 4 -49.81 64.02 12.09
N ASN A 5 -49.49 63.53 10.93
CA ASN A 5 -49.99 62.28 10.37
C ASN A 5 -48.89 61.21 10.49
N TYR A 6 -49.08 60.20 11.32
CA TYR A 6 -48.13 59.06 11.50
C TYR A 6 -48.44 57.99 10.43
N ARG A 7 -47.58 57.87 9.45
CA ARG A 7 -47.55 56.74 8.55
C ARG A 7 -46.79 55.60 9.21
N SER A 8 -47.45 54.48 9.42
CA SER A 8 -46.93 53.23 9.93
C SER A 8 -45.90 52.65 8.95
N PHE A 9 -44.71 52.39 9.48
CA PHE A 9 -43.64 51.63 8.79
C PHE A 9 -43.86 50.15 9.04
N PHE A 10 -44.33 49.44 8.03
CA PHE A 10 -44.31 47.95 8.01
C PHE A 10 -42.87 47.50 7.77
N ARG A 11 -42.21 46.96 8.79
CA ARG A 11 -40.96 46.21 8.64
C ARG A 11 -41.32 44.79 8.29
N SER A 12 -41.08 44.40 7.06
CA SER A 12 -41.08 43.01 6.61
C SER A 12 -39.86 42.30 7.26
N ILE A 13 -40.13 41.39 8.18
CA ILE A 13 -39.14 40.49 8.74
C ILE A 13 -39.02 39.31 7.76
N ILE A 14 -37.97 39.25 6.99
CA ILE A 14 -37.60 38.07 6.21
C ILE A 14 -36.90 37.09 7.18
N PRO A 15 -37.43 35.88 7.39
CA PRO A 15 -36.69 34.89 8.17
C PRO A 15 -35.50 34.39 7.34
N VAL A 16 -34.30 34.71 7.78
CA VAL A 16 -33.07 34.07 7.29
C VAL A 16 -33.09 32.66 7.79
N ILE A 17 -33.43 31.70 6.95
CA ILE A 17 -33.25 30.27 7.22
C ILE A 17 -31.74 30.00 7.11
N LEU A 18 -31.09 29.92 8.24
CA LEU A 18 -29.73 29.44 8.36
C LEU A 18 -29.76 27.90 8.16
N ALA A 19 -29.54 27.47 6.92
CA ALA A 19 -29.30 26.05 6.65
C ALA A 19 -27.97 25.67 7.29
N ALA A 20 -28.02 25.11 8.49
CA ALA A 20 -26.90 24.44 9.09
C ALA A 20 -26.61 23.20 8.26
N VAL A 21 -25.61 23.27 7.38
CA VAL A 21 -25.02 22.10 6.76
C VAL A 21 -24.33 21.32 7.89
N MET A 22 -25.04 20.36 8.45
CA MET A 22 -24.42 19.36 9.32
C MET A 22 -23.50 18.51 8.45
N CYS A 23 -22.22 18.93 8.35
CA CYS A 23 -21.17 18.05 7.93
C CYS A 23 -21.10 16.96 9.01
N SER A 24 -21.70 15.81 8.74
CA SER A 24 -21.51 14.62 9.57
C SER A 24 -20.07 14.17 9.40
N CYS A 25 -19.17 14.74 10.21
CA CYS A 25 -17.86 14.14 10.42
C CYS A 25 -18.13 12.77 11.04
N VAL A 26 -18.01 11.72 10.24
CA VAL A 26 -17.88 10.36 10.77
C VAL A 26 -16.57 10.38 11.56
N ASN A 27 -16.67 10.58 12.87
CA ASN A 27 -15.56 10.44 13.79
C ASN A 27 -15.15 8.95 13.78
N HIS A 28 -14.24 8.57 12.88
CA HIS A 28 -13.55 7.31 13.01
C HIS A 28 -12.64 7.43 14.24
N SER A 29 -13.01 6.75 15.32
CA SER A 29 -12.17 6.69 16.52
C SER A 29 -10.84 6.01 16.16
N TYR A 30 -9.73 6.60 16.61
CA TYR A 30 -8.41 5.98 16.51
C TYR A 30 -8.45 4.57 17.12
N GLN A 31 -7.93 3.59 16.39
CA GLN A 31 -7.91 2.18 16.77
C GLN A 31 -6.46 1.70 16.84
N SER A 32 -6.18 0.73 17.70
CA SER A 32 -4.89 0.00 17.73
C SER A 32 -5.19 -1.41 18.24
N TYR A 33 -5.03 -2.41 17.40
CA TYR A 33 -5.28 -3.81 17.73
C TYR A 33 -4.54 -4.75 16.78
N THR A 34 -4.40 -6.01 17.21
CA THR A 34 -4.00 -7.13 16.34
C THR A 34 -5.15 -8.12 16.24
N ASP A 35 -5.26 -8.81 15.11
CA ASP A 35 -6.30 -9.82 14.90
C ASP A 35 -5.85 -10.83 13.82
N THR A 36 -6.64 -11.86 13.62
CA THR A 36 -6.44 -12.87 12.60
C THR A 36 -7.73 -13.05 11.79
N ILE A 37 -7.61 -13.05 10.47
CA ILE A 37 -8.74 -13.25 9.57
C ILE A 37 -8.53 -14.47 8.69
N LYS A 38 -9.60 -15.25 8.45
CA LYS A 38 -9.58 -16.38 7.52
C LYS A 38 -9.99 -15.91 6.14
N VAL A 39 -9.10 -16.02 5.17
CA VAL A 39 -9.31 -15.68 3.76
C VAL A 39 -8.58 -16.68 2.88
N ASN A 40 -9.13 -16.99 1.71
CA ASN A 40 -8.49 -17.84 0.70
C ASN A 40 -7.87 -19.15 1.27
N GLY A 41 -8.53 -19.76 2.25
CA GLY A 41 -8.11 -21.03 2.87
C GLY A 41 -6.99 -20.93 3.91
N VAL A 42 -6.48 -19.74 4.20
CA VAL A 42 -5.44 -19.50 5.21
C VAL A 42 -5.93 -18.54 6.30
N SER A 43 -5.19 -18.49 7.42
CA SER A 43 -5.35 -17.46 8.44
C SER A 43 -4.26 -16.41 8.24
N LEU A 44 -4.63 -15.14 8.16
CA LEU A 44 -3.70 -14.03 8.09
C LEU A 44 -3.75 -13.24 9.38
N PHE A 45 -2.63 -13.13 10.06
CA PHE A 45 -2.42 -12.19 11.15
C PHE A 45 -2.21 -10.79 10.58
N TYR A 46 -2.72 -9.79 11.26
CA TYR A 46 -2.49 -8.38 10.92
C TYR A 46 -2.51 -7.51 12.17
N ALA A 47 -1.73 -6.43 12.12
CA ALA A 47 -1.80 -5.32 13.06
C ALA A 47 -2.51 -4.15 12.39
N ALA A 48 -3.41 -3.49 13.13
CA ALA A 48 -4.19 -2.37 12.63
C ALA A 48 -4.09 -1.18 13.58
N GLU A 49 -3.82 0.01 13.04
CA GLU A 49 -3.67 1.24 13.85
C GLU A 49 -4.14 2.46 13.06
N GLY A 50 -4.75 3.41 13.77
CA GLY A 50 -5.13 4.71 13.25
C GLY A 50 -6.62 4.89 12.97
N ALA A 51 -6.93 5.82 12.09
CA ALA A 51 -8.28 6.13 11.59
C ALA A 51 -8.15 6.88 10.24
N GLY A 52 -9.19 6.83 9.40
CA GLY A 52 -9.22 7.52 8.12
C GLY A 52 -9.10 6.59 6.91
N LYS A 53 -8.51 7.06 5.80
CA LYS A 53 -8.36 6.27 4.58
C LYS A 53 -7.47 5.05 4.79
N PRO A 54 -7.84 3.88 4.24
CA PRO A 54 -7.14 2.62 4.51
C PRO A 54 -5.83 2.51 3.76
N VAL A 55 -4.75 2.17 4.46
CA VAL A 55 -3.45 1.82 3.89
C VAL A 55 -3.08 0.40 4.32
N ILE A 56 -2.69 -0.44 3.38
CA ILE A 56 -2.19 -1.79 3.65
C ILE A 56 -0.66 -1.79 3.49
N LEU A 57 0.03 -2.41 4.44
CA LEU A 57 1.48 -2.60 4.42
C LEU A 57 1.79 -4.10 4.26
N LEU A 58 2.64 -4.44 3.29
CA LEU A 58 3.08 -5.80 2.99
C LEU A 58 4.61 -5.88 3.12
N HIS A 59 5.09 -6.75 3.99
CA HIS A 59 6.52 -6.98 4.26
C HIS A 59 7.22 -7.78 3.16
N GLY A 60 8.55 -7.82 3.20
CA GLY A 60 9.39 -8.61 2.31
C GLY A 60 9.46 -10.09 2.69
N ASN A 61 10.16 -10.89 1.87
CA ASN A 61 10.31 -12.34 2.06
C ASN A 61 10.83 -12.69 3.48
N GLY A 62 10.17 -13.66 4.12
CA GLY A 62 10.56 -14.14 5.45
C GLY A 62 10.35 -13.16 6.59
N GLY A 63 9.82 -11.98 6.31
CA GLY A 63 9.58 -10.91 7.28
C GLY A 63 8.23 -11.01 8.01
N SER A 64 7.81 -9.88 8.56
CA SER A 64 6.54 -9.73 9.26
C SER A 64 6.12 -8.25 9.31
N HIS A 65 4.91 -7.99 9.82
CA HIS A 65 4.43 -6.64 10.13
C HIS A 65 5.41 -5.81 10.98
N ASN A 66 6.23 -6.47 11.82
CA ASN A 66 7.21 -5.80 12.69
C ASN A 66 8.30 -5.06 11.90
N ASP A 67 8.65 -5.51 10.70
CA ASP A 67 9.65 -4.86 9.85
C ASP A 67 9.19 -3.48 9.38
N LEU A 68 7.88 -3.25 9.38
CA LEU A 68 7.22 -2.03 8.94
C LEU A 68 6.59 -1.23 10.09
N GLU A 69 6.95 -1.54 11.37
CA GLU A 69 6.33 -0.93 12.55
C GLU A 69 6.50 0.61 12.56
N THR A 70 7.67 1.11 12.17
CA THR A 70 7.93 2.56 12.16
C THR A 70 7.04 3.28 11.16
N VAL A 71 6.94 2.81 9.93
CA VAL A 71 6.07 3.41 8.90
C VAL A 71 4.59 3.23 9.25
N HIS A 72 4.21 2.08 9.83
CA HIS A 72 2.86 1.82 10.34
C HIS A 72 2.40 2.92 11.29
N ARG A 73 3.16 3.16 12.36
CA ARG A 73 2.85 4.20 13.36
C ARG A 73 2.83 5.60 12.76
N GLN A 74 3.79 5.93 11.90
CA GLN A 74 3.89 7.27 11.30
C GLN A 74 2.71 7.57 10.37
N LEU A 75 2.26 6.60 9.57
CA LEU A 75 1.06 6.76 8.74
C LEU A 75 -0.22 6.83 9.59
N ALA A 76 -0.34 6.03 10.65
CA ALA A 76 -1.45 6.11 11.57
C ALA A 76 -1.54 7.49 12.25
N GLN A 77 -0.41 8.05 12.68
CA GLN A 77 -0.31 9.41 13.22
C GLN A 77 -0.62 10.50 12.18
N ALA A 78 -0.38 10.23 10.91
CA ALA A 78 -0.72 11.12 9.81
C ALA A 78 -2.21 11.06 9.40
N GLY A 79 -3.02 10.22 10.06
CA GLY A 79 -4.48 10.17 9.87
C GLY A 79 -4.94 9.09 8.89
N TYR A 80 -4.14 8.06 8.67
CA TYR A 80 -4.54 6.87 7.91
C TYR A 80 -4.97 5.74 8.83
N MET A 81 -5.89 4.88 8.37
CA MET A 81 -6.16 3.58 8.99
C MET A 81 -5.24 2.54 8.36
N VAL A 82 -4.24 2.08 9.09
CA VAL A 82 -3.15 1.26 8.55
C VAL A 82 -3.32 -0.19 8.97
N TYR A 83 -3.18 -1.11 8.01
CA TYR A 83 -3.22 -2.56 8.21
C TYR A 83 -1.88 -3.15 7.77
N ALA A 84 -1.05 -3.60 8.69
CA ALA A 84 0.19 -4.32 8.41
C ALA A 84 -0.08 -5.82 8.48
N ILE A 85 -0.02 -6.51 7.34
CA ILE A 85 -0.43 -7.90 7.20
C ILE A 85 0.83 -8.79 7.18
N ASP A 86 0.81 -9.86 7.97
CA ASP A 86 1.75 -10.97 7.79
C ASP A 86 1.28 -11.81 6.60
N SER A 87 2.13 -11.98 5.58
CA SER A 87 1.84 -12.79 4.41
C SER A 87 1.62 -14.26 4.79
N ARG A 88 0.87 -15.02 3.96
CA ARG A 88 0.65 -16.46 4.21
C ARG A 88 1.95 -17.18 4.54
N GLY A 89 1.95 -18.00 5.58
CA GLY A 89 3.09 -18.81 6.00
C GLY A 89 4.28 -18.05 6.57
N GLN A 90 4.16 -16.74 6.82
CA GLN A 90 5.23 -15.87 7.31
C GLN A 90 4.78 -15.10 8.56
N GLY A 91 5.71 -14.50 9.28
CA GLY A 91 5.43 -13.78 10.51
C GLY A 91 4.76 -14.66 11.57
N ALA A 92 3.58 -14.27 12.02
CA ALA A 92 2.78 -15.02 12.99
C ALA A 92 1.94 -16.16 12.35
N ASN A 93 1.94 -16.29 11.02
CA ASN A 93 1.15 -17.29 10.32
C ASN A 93 1.90 -18.64 10.25
N PRO A 94 1.19 -19.78 10.35
CA PRO A 94 1.79 -21.10 10.21
C PRO A 94 2.46 -21.28 8.85
N ARG A 95 3.68 -21.86 8.83
CA ARG A 95 4.41 -22.16 7.59
C ARG A 95 3.62 -23.08 6.67
N LEU A 96 3.83 -22.92 5.36
CA LEU A 96 3.22 -23.70 4.31
C LEU A 96 4.31 -24.45 3.52
N PRO A 97 3.95 -25.57 2.86
CA PRO A 97 4.91 -26.36 2.08
C PRO A 97 5.21 -25.73 0.70
N GLU A 98 4.40 -24.76 0.25
CA GLU A 98 4.50 -24.13 -1.07
C GLU A 98 3.94 -22.71 -1.03
N TYR A 99 4.48 -21.82 -1.85
CA TYR A 99 4.10 -20.41 -1.93
C TYR A 99 4.04 -19.95 -3.38
N HIS A 100 3.06 -19.05 -3.66
CA HIS A 100 2.91 -18.37 -4.95
C HIS A 100 2.46 -16.92 -4.74
N TYR A 101 3.03 -15.96 -5.47
CA TYR A 101 2.60 -14.56 -5.40
C TYR A 101 1.12 -14.38 -5.77
N LYS A 102 0.60 -15.18 -6.71
CA LYS A 102 -0.83 -15.14 -7.09
C LYS A 102 -1.74 -15.50 -5.92
N ASP A 103 -1.35 -16.46 -5.10
CA ASP A 103 -2.11 -16.81 -3.90
C ASP A 103 -2.03 -15.73 -2.85
N MET A 104 -0.84 -15.14 -2.64
CA MET A 104 -0.65 -14.02 -1.71
C MET A 104 -1.45 -12.78 -2.15
N ALA A 105 -1.48 -12.49 -3.46
CA ALA A 105 -2.30 -11.41 -4.02
C ALA A 105 -3.81 -11.66 -3.79
N THR A 106 -4.26 -12.92 -3.97
CA THR A 106 -5.65 -13.31 -3.68
C THR A 106 -5.98 -13.18 -2.19
N ASP A 107 -5.05 -13.49 -1.30
CA ASP A 107 -5.24 -13.30 0.15
C ASP A 107 -5.52 -11.84 0.50
N VAL A 108 -4.70 -10.93 -0.05
CA VAL A 108 -4.87 -9.48 0.19
C VAL A 108 -6.16 -8.98 -0.43
N TYR A 109 -6.54 -9.46 -1.63
CA TYR A 109 -7.82 -9.14 -2.24
C TYR A 109 -9.01 -9.57 -1.37
N GLU A 110 -9.01 -10.80 -0.88
CA GLU A 110 -10.07 -11.30 0.00
C GLU A 110 -10.05 -10.61 1.38
N PHE A 111 -8.88 -10.21 1.89
CA PHE A 111 -8.77 -9.37 3.07
C PHE A 111 -9.47 -8.01 2.86
N ILE A 112 -9.20 -7.34 1.74
CA ILE A 112 -9.83 -6.06 1.37
C ILE A 112 -11.35 -6.19 1.37
N LYS A 113 -11.88 -7.25 0.75
CA LYS A 113 -13.32 -7.53 0.70
C LYS A 113 -13.91 -7.81 2.08
N ALA A 114 -13.28 -8.68 2.85
CA ALA A 114 -13.76 -9.09 4.17
C ALA A 114 -13.76 -7.94 5.18
N LYS A 115 -12.82 -6.99 5.04
CA LYS A 115 -12.76 -5.77 5.86
C LYS A 115 -13.61 -4.62 5.30
N GLY A 116 -14.19 -4.77 4.12
CA GLY A 116 -14.99 -3.73 3.46
C GLY A 116 -14.18 -2.48 3.12
N LEU A 117 -12.89 -2.64 2.77
CA LEU A 117 -12.02 -1.51 2.45
C LEU A 117 -12.32 -1.01 1.02
N GLU A 118 -12.59 0.27 0.90
CA GLU A 118 -12.83 0.92 -0.40
C GLU A 118 -11.55 1.54 -0.92
N LYS A 119 -11.07 1.05 -2.08
CA LYS A 119 -9.88 1.59 -2.76
C LYS A 119 -8.68 1.84 -1.83
N PRO A 120 -8.22 0.85 -1.03
CA PRO A 120 -7.07 1.05 -0.15
C PRO A 120 -5.82 1.37 -0.96
N ALA A 121 -4.94 2.23 -0.40
CA ALA A 121 -3.56 2.28 -0.88
C ALA A 121 -2.80 1.07 -0.34
N VAL A 122 -1.85 0.56 -1.12
CA VAL A 122 -0.95 -0.52 -0.68
C VAL A 122 0.49 -0.04 -0.79
N PHE A 123 1.26 -0.20 0.28
CA PHE A 123 2.72 -0.19 0.20
C PHE A 123 3.23 -1.61 0.38
N GLY A 124 4.10 -2.05 -0.53
CA GLY A 124 4.78 -3.34 -0.45
C GLY A 124 6.29 -3.23 -0.53
N PHE A 125 6.97 -3.91 0.39
CA PHE A 125 8.42 -4.05 0.38
C PHE A 125 8.84 -5.37 -0.26
N SER A 126 9.76 -5.34 -1.26
CA SER A 126 10.29 -6.55 -1.90
C SER A 126 9.14 -7.47 -2.37
N ASP A 127 9.01 -8.70 -1.84
CA ASP A 127 7.88 -9.60 -2.10
C ASP A 127 6.52 -8.91 -1.91
N GLY A 128 6.38 -8.08 -0.87
CA GLY A 128 5.16 -7.32 -0.65
C GLY A 128 4.82 -6.39 -1.82
N GLY A 129 5.85 -5.83 -2.48
CA GLY A 129 5.69 -5.04 -3.70
C GLY A 129 5.24 -5.88 -4.89
N ASN A 130 5.81 -7.08 -5.04
CA ASN A 130 5.40 -8.05 -6.06
C ASN A 130 3.94 -8.45 -5.87
N ILE A 131 3.52 -8.70 -4.61
CA ILE A 131 2.14 -9.01 -4.24
C ILE A 131 1.19 -7.86 -4.60
N ALA A 132 1.55 -6.60 -4.30
CA ALA A 132 0.72 -5.43 -4.59
C ALA A 132 0.49 -5.24 -6.09
N LEU A 133 1.54 -5.38 -6.91
CA LEU A 133 1.46 -5.32 -8.37
C LEU A 133 0.62 -6.47 -8.92
N GLN A 134 0.89 -7.71 -8.48
CA GLN A 134 0.16 -8.92 -8.89
C GLN A 134 -1.34 -8.82 -8.54
N LEU A 135 -1.69 -8.21 -7.40
CA LEU A 135 -3.07 -8.01 -6.98
C LEU A 135 -3.83 -7.12 -7.97
N GLU A 136 -3.28 -5.96 -8.33
CA GLU A 136 -3.98 -5.04 -9.22
C GLU A 136 -4.04 -5.57 -10.66
N VAL A 137 -3.04 -6.34 -11.10
CA VAL A 137 -3.08 -7.07 -12.38
C VAL A 137 -4.19 -8.14 -12.39
N MET A 138 -4.34 -8.92 -11.32
CA MET A 138 -5.36 -9.98 -11.25
C MET A 138 -6.78 -9.44 -10.98
N TYR A 139 -6.88 -8.37 -10.21
CA TYR A 139 -8.15 -7.78 -9.76
C TYR A 139 -8.17 -6.27 -10.04
N PRO A 140 -8.22 -5.85 -11.31
CA PRO A 140 -8.09 -4.45 -11.72
C PRO A 140 -9.13 -3.55 -11.05
N GLY A 141 -8.67 -2.38 -10.63
CA GLY A 141 -9.52 -1.39 -9.98
C GLY A 141 -9.80 -1.66 -8.50
N THR A 142 -9.10 -2.60 -7.88
CA THR A 142 -9.22 -2.87 -6.44
C THR A 142 -8.53 -1.79 -5.60
N LEU A 143 -7.36 -1.32 -6.03
CA LEU A 143 -6.55 -0.40 -5.25
C LEU A 143 -6.80 1.07 -5.62
N GLY A 144 -6.62 1.95 -4.64
CA GLY A 144 -6.63 3.40 -4.82
C GLY A 144 -5.26 3.94 -5.21
N ALA A 145 -4.20 3.31 -4.74
CA ALA A 145 -2.81 3.62 -5.09
C ALA A 145 -1.89 2.44 -4.76
N ILE A 146 -0.75 2.35 -5.44
CA ILE A 146 0.32 1.41 -5.15
C ILE A 146 1.60 2.20 -4.86
N ALA A 147 2.34 1.79 -3.83
CA ALA A 147 3.73 2.17 -3.64
C ALA A 147 4.55 0.90 -3.38
N THR A 148 5.74 0.78 -3.98
CA THR A 148 6.62 -0.36 -3.77
C THR A 148 8.03 0.09 -3.42
N GLY A 149 8.75 -0.74 -2.66
CA GLY A 149 10.17 -0.59 -2.43
C GLY A 149 10.89 -1.89 -2.77
N GLY A 150 11.79 -1.88 -3.75
CA GLY A 150 12.56 -3.05 -4.15
C GLY A 150 11.75 -4.17 -4.77
N ALA A 151 10.68 -3.85 -5.53
CA ALA A 151 9.86 -4.83 -6.23
C ALA A 151 10.47 -5.24 -7.58
N ASN A 152 10.17 -6.48 -8.00
CA ASN A 152 10.47 -6.95 -9.33
C ASN A 152 9.24 -7.64 -9.96
N ILE A 153 9.15 -7.69 -11.29
CA ILE A 153 8.02 -8.31 -12.01
C ILE A 153 8.41 -9.62 -12.70
N PHE A 154 9.68 -9.90 -12.82
CA PHE A 154 10.25 -11.17 -13.25
C PHE A 154 11.62 -11.35 -12.60
N VAL A 155 12.16 -12.57 -12.58
CA VAL A 155 13.39 -12.89 -11.87
C VAL A 155 14.62 -12.54 -12.70
N HIS A 156 14.74 -13.14 -13.89
CA HIS A 156 15.93 -13.01 -14.73
C HIS A 156 16.12 -11.60 -15.28
N GLY A 157 17.27 -10.99 -15.00
CA GLY A 157 17.64 -9.65 -15.48
C GLY A 157 16.99 -8.50 -14.69
N SER A 158 16.40 -8.79 -13.52
CA SER A 158 15.86 -7.78 -12.61
C SER A 158 16.80 -7.47 -11.44
N LEU A 159 17.73 -8.36 -11.17
CA LEU A 159 18.64 -8.31 -10.03
C LEU A 159 20.05 -7.92 -10.48
N VAL A 160 20.85 -7.40 -9.55
CA VAL A 160 22.28 -7.19 -9.85
C VAL A 160 22.95 -8.52 -10.18
N PRO A 161 23.79 -8.59 -11.26
CA PRO A 161 24.24 -9.86 -11.84
C PRO A 161 24.94 -10.81 -10.86
N GLU A 162 25.75 -10.28 -9.97
CA GLU A 162 26.49 -11.08 -8.97
C GLU A 162 25.54 -11.73 -7.96
N PHE A 163 24.49 -11.01 -7.56
CA PHE A 163 23.45 -11.54 -6.68
C PHE A 163 22.59 -12.55 -7.43
N GLU A 164 22.12 -12.21 -8.64
CA GLU A 164 21.27 -13.08 -9.45
C GLU A 164 21.91 -14.44 -9.70
N GLN A 165 23.18 -14.46 -10.14
CA GLN A 165 23.89 -15.70 -10.40
C GLN A 165 23.97 -16.58 -9.16
N GLY A 166 24.36 -16.02 -8.01
CA GLY A 166 24.46 -16.77 -6.76
C GLY A 166 23.11 -17.27 -6.28
N PHE A 167 22.10 -16.40 -6.31
CA PHE A 167 20.75 -16.70 -5.85
C PHE A 167 20.06 -17.80 -6.67
N LEU A 168 20.08 -17.70 -8.01
CA LEU A 168 19.37 -18.62 -8.89
C LEU A 168 20.02 -20.01 -8.99
N THR A 169 21.32 -20.11 -8.72
CA THR A 169 22.04 -21.39 -8.79
C THR A 169 22.17 -22.08 -7.43
N GLN A 170 21.79 -21.42 -6.34
CA GLN A 170 21.87 -22.00 -5.00
C GLN A 170 20.78 -23.09 -4.83
N PRO A 171 21.16 -24.36 -4.63
CA PRO A 171 20.19 -25.40 -4.27
C PRO A 171 19.53 -25.08 -2.93
N THR A 172 18.21 -25.25 -2.86
CA THR A 172 17.45 -24.99 -1.64
C THR A 172 16.23 -25.89 -1.55
N ASP A 173 15.81 -26.23 -0.34
CA ASP A 173 14.54 -26.86 0.01
C ASP A 173 13.61 -25.90 0.76
N GLU A 174 14.01 -24.64 0.93
CA GLU A 174 13.19 -23.62 1.58
C GLU A 174 12.12 -23.11 0.60
N PRO A 175 10.82 -23.37 0.85
CA PRO A 175 9.76 -23.09 -0.11
C PRO A 175 9.63 -21.62 -0.53
N LEU A 176 9.93 -20.67 0.38
CA LEU A 176 9.93 -19.24 0.06
C LEU A 176 11.05 -18.86 -0.92
N VAL A 177 12.23 -19.48 -0.78
CA VAL A 177 13.35 -19.26 -1.70
C VAL A 177 13.06 -19.88 -3.06
N ILE A 178 12.46 -21.09 -3.07
CA ILE A 178 12.02 -21.75 -4.32
C ILE A 178 11.03 -20.86 -5.07
N MET A 179 10.07 -20.25 -4.37
CA MET A 179 9.14 -19.29 -4.99
C MET A 179 9.90 -18.13 -5.64
N MET A 180 10.79 -17.45 -4.89
CA MET A 180 11.54 -16.31 -5.41
C MET A 180 12.47 -16.65 -6.59
N GLN A 181 12.97 -17.89 -6.67
CA GLN A 181 13.81 -18.35 -7.81
C GLN A 181 12.99 -18.56 -9.09
N ASN A 182 11.68 -18.74 -8.99
CA ASN A 182 10.79 -19.07 -10.11
C ASN A 182 9.75 -17.98 -10.40
N GLU A 183 9.49 -17.11 -9.46
CA GLU A 183 8.47 -16.06 -9.52
C GLU A 183 9.05 -14.70 -9.04
N PRO A 184 8.44 -13.57 -9.39
CA PRO A 184 7.23 -13.41 -10.18
C PRO A 184 7.42 -13.67 -11.67
N THR A 185 6.29 -13.80 -12.40
CA THR A 185 6.25 -14.03 -13.86
C THR A 185 5.34 -13.02 -14.55
N MET A 186 5.24 -11.82 -14.01
CA MET A 186 4.52 -10.71 -14.62
C MET A 186 5.30 -10.16 -15.83
N THR A 187 4.58 -9.51 -16.72
CA THR A 187 5.14 -8.92 -17.94
C THR A 187 5.06 -7.39 -17.90
N VAL A 188 5.78 -6.73 -18.79
CA VAL A 188 5.66 -5.28 -18.99
C VAL A 188 4.24 -4.90 -19.46
N GLU A 189 3.58 -5.77 -20.22
CA GLU A 189 2.20 -5.54 -20.66
C GLU A 189 1.20 -5.58 -19.48
N ASP A 190 1.47 -6.43 -18.49
CA ASP A 190 0.67 -6.44 -17.25
C ASP A 190 0.76 -5.10 -16.51
N MET A 191 1.92 -4.44 -16.51
CA MET A 191 2.09 -3.12 -15.88
C MET A 191 1.22 -2.04 -16.55
N LYS A 192 1.02 -2.12 -17.86
CA LYS A 192 0.15 -1.19 -18.59
C LYS A 192 -1.33 -1.34 -18.23
N SER A 193 -1.72 -2.48 -17.65
CA SER A 193 -3.08 -2.72 -17.19
C SER A 193 -3.40 -2.09 -15.83
N ILE A 194 -2.38 -1.68 -15.07
CA ILE A 194 -2.55 -1.06 -13.74
C ILE A 194 -3.11 0.35 -13.89
N GLY A 195 -4.33 0.56 -13.40
CA GLY A 195 -5.07 1.81 -13.58
C GLY A 195 -4.92 2.83 -12.46
N CYS A 196 -4.36 2.46 -11.31
CA CYS A 196 -4.20 3.36 -10.17
C CYS A 196 -2.84 4.08 -10.17
N PRO A 197 -2.73 5.28 -9.55
CA PRO A 197 -1.45 5.95 -9.34
C PRO A 197 -0.46 5.03 -8.62
N SER A 198 0.79 4.98 -9.12
CA SER A 198 1.80 4.05 -8.62
C SER A 198 3.16 4.72 -8.44
N LEU A 199 3.78 4.52 -7.27
CA LEU A 199 5.14 4.95 -6.94
C LEU A 199 6.04 3.73 -6.78
N ILE A 200 6.95 3.53 -7.73
CA ILE A 200 7.85 2.38 -7.77
C ILE A 200 9.24 2.84 -7.34
N MET A 201 9.74 2.30 -6.23
CA MET A 201 10.99 2.74 -5.61
C MET A 201 12.00 1.61 -5.50
N SER A 202 13.28 1.97 -5.56
CA SER A 202 14.41 1.16 -5.09
C SER A 202 15.49 2.05 -4.50
N GLY A 203 16.38 1.49 -3.70
CA GLY A 203 17.60 2.17 -3.28
C GLY A 203 18.57 2.32 -4.45
N GLU A 204 19.49 3.28 -4.35
CA GLU A 204 20.58 3.44 -5.33
C GLU A 204 21.52 2.22 -5.31
N ASN A 205 21.68 1.59 -4.14
CA ASN A 205 22.52 0.41 -3.91
C ASN A 205 21.66 -0.84 -3.67
N ASP A 206 20.48 -0.89 -4.27
CA ASP A 206 19.54 -2.01 -4.13
C ASP A 206 20.05 -3.26 -4.87
N LEU A 207 19.58 -4.43 -4.44
CA LEU A 207 19.76 -5.68 -5.19
C LEU A 207 18.88 -5.75 -6.45
N ILE A 208 17.79 -4.97 -6.48
CA ILE A 208 16.96 -4.77 -7.69
C ILE A 208 17.60 -3.68 -8.55
N LEU A 209 17.80 -3.96 -9.83
CA LEU A 209 18.37 -3.00 -10.77
C LEU A 209 17.50 -1.73 -10.86
N ALA A 210 18.12 -0.56 -10.77
CA ALA A 210 17.44 0.72 -10.94
C ALA A 210 16.69 0.81 -12.28
N ASP A 211 17.24 0.20 -13.35
CA ASP A 211 16.57 0.15 -14.65
C ASP A 211 15.32 -0.72 -14.64
N HIS A 212 15.29 -1.78 -13.80
CA HIS A 212 14.09 -2.58 -13.60
C HIS A 212 13.00 -1.79 -12.85
N THR A 213 13.38 -1.02 -11.84
CA THR A 213 12.45 -0.10 -11.15
C THR A 213 11.86 0.94 -12.12
N ARG A 214 12.69 1.51 -13.01
CA ARG A 214 12.22 2.42 -14.06
C ARG A 214 11.31 1.72 -15.06
N LEU A 215 11.68 0.51 -15.49
CA LEU A 215 10.86 -0.30 -16.39
C LEU A 215 9.43 -0.48 -15.83
N ILE A 216 9.28 -0.81 -14.56
CA ILE A 216 7.97 -0.95 -13.94
C ILE A 216 7.23 0.39 -13.90
N GLY A 217 7.83 1.43 -13.32
CA GLY A 217 7.18 2.72 -13.10
C GLY A 217 6.79 3.44 -14.39
N GLU A 218 7.61 3.36 -15.43
CA GLU A 218 7.37 4.01 -16.72
C GLU A 218 6.32 3.28 -17.59
N ASN A 219 6.05 2.01 -17.34
CA ASN A 219 5.03 1.24 -18.05
C ASN A 219 3.66 1.21 -17.35
N ILE A 220 3.54 1.72 -16.16
CA ILE A 220 2.25 1.96 -15.51
C ILE A 220 1.72 3.33 -15.98
N PRO A 221 0.50 3.45 -16.53
CA PRO A 221 0.00 4.71 -17.12
C PRO A 221 0.05 5.93 -16.18
N SER A 222 -0.16 5.72 -14.88
CA SER A 222 -0.05 6.74 -13.83
C SER A 222 1.07 6.39 -12.84
N GLY A 223 2.15 5.81 -13.36
CA GLY A 223 3.30 5.38 -12.57
C GLY A 223 4.43 6.40 -12.55
N GLU A 224 5.19 6.40 -11.47
CA GLU A 224 6.47 7.10 -11.37
C GLU A 224 7.53 6.16 -10.77
N ALA A 225 8.76 6.24 -11.28
CA ALA A 225 9.90 5.53 -10.71
C ALA A 225 10.76 6.49 -9.89
N ARG A 226 11.22 6.04 -8.71
CA ARG A 226 12.08 6.84 -7.84
C ARG A 226 13.23 6.01 -7.28
N ILE A 227 14.46 6.40 -7.60
CA ILE A 227 15.67 5.80 -7.03
C ILE A 227 16.09 6.65 -5.81
N ILE A 228 16.18 6.01 -4.65
CA ILE A 228 16.46 6.68 -3.38
C ILE A 228 17.97 6.71 -3.17
N SER A 229 18.55 7.90 -3.27
CA SER A 229 20.01 8.07 -3.25
C SER A 229 20.63 7.65 -1.92
N GLY A 230 21.73 6.88 -2.00
CA GLY A 230 22.50 6.37 -0.87
C GLY A 230 21.87 5.21 -0.12
N GLU A 231 20.62 4.81 -0.47
CA GLU A 231 19.92 3.72 0.20
C GLU A 231 20.16 2.36 -0.49
N ASP A 232 20.03 1.28 0.29
CA ASP A 232 20.04 -0.10 -0.19
C ASP A 232 18.62 -0.69 -0.23
N HIS A 233 18.51 -2.02 -0.35
CA HIS A 233 17.22 -2.72 -0.48
C HIS A 233 16.22 -2.45 0.66
N GLY A 234 16.70 -2.27 1.90
CA GLY A 234 15.85 -2.17 3.09
C GLY A 234 16.08 -0.94 3.97
N SER A 235 17.20 -0.24 3.79
CA SER A 235 17.69 0.78 4.74
C SER A 235 16.76 2.00 4.92
N TYR A 236 15.93 2.32 3.93
CA TYR A 236 14.95 3.39 4.02
C TYR A 236 13.55 2.88 4.39
N ILE A 237 13.37 1.55 4.48
CA ILE A 237 12.07 0.88 4.67
C ILE A 237 11.97 0.24 6.05
N CYS A 238 12.84 -0.76 6.34
CA CYS A 238 12.72 -1.59 7.53
C CYS A 238 13.00 -0.78 8.79
N ASN A 239 11.94 -0.57 9.58
CA ASN A 239 11.98 0.23 10.82
C ASN A 239 12.68 1.59 10.68
N SER A 240 12.58 2.20 9.50
CA SER A 240 13.18 3.46 9.13
C SER A 240 12.17 4.62 9.16
N PRO A 241 12.53 5.80 9.66
CA PRO A 241 11.65 6.96 9.62
C PRO A 241 11.58 7.62 8.23
N LYS A 242 12.37 7.15 7.26
CA LYS A 242 12.51 7.79 5.93
C LYS A 242 11.33 7.50 5.00
N LEU A 243 10.68 6.34 5.13
CA LEU A 243 9.65 5.88 4.21
C LEU A 243 8.34 6.66 4.33
N ALA A 244 7.84 6.86 5.55
CA ALA A 244 6.53 7.49 5.75
C ALA A 244 6.41 8.89 5.13
N PRO A 245 7.39 9.80 5.24
CA PRO A 245 7.34 11.09 4.56
C PRO A 245 7.20 10.97 3.04
N ILE A 246 7.86 9.97 2.43
CA ILE A 246 7.77 9.71 0.98
C ILE A 246 6.35 9.28 0.59
N LEU A 247 5.77 8.36 1.35
CA LEU A 247 4.41 7.87 1.11
C LEU A 247 3.36 8.97 1.32
N ILE A 248 3.49 9.76 2.39
CA ILE A 248 2.58 10.88 2.69
C ILE A 248 2.64 11.93 1.57
N ASP A 249 3.84 12.29 1.11
CA ASP A 249 4.00 13.20 -0.05
C ASP A 249 3.30 12.64 -1.29
N PHE A 250 3.54 11.37 -1.61
CA PHE A 250 2.89 10.70 -2.74
C PHE A 250 1.35 10.71 -2.60
N PHE A 251 0.82 10.29 -1.46
CA PHE A 251 -0.62 10.28 -1.21
C PHE A 251 -1.25 11.66 -1.32
N ASN A 252 -0.59 12.70 -0.79
CA ASN A 252 -1.06 14.07 -0.91
C ASN A 252 -1.09 14.54 -2.38
N ARG A 253 -0.06 14.24 -3.17
CA ARG A 253 0.02 14.64 -4.59
C ARG A 253 -1.08 14.01 -5.45
N ILE A 254 -1.50 12.79 -5.14
CA ILE A 254 -2.56 12.10 -5.88
C ILE A 254 -3.97 12.33 -5.30
N GLY A 255 -4.09 13.08 -4.19
CA GLY A 255 -5.37 13.33 -3.51
C GLY A 255 -5.93 12.13 -2.74
N TYR A 256 -5.04 11.19 -2.41
CA TYR A 256 -5.38 10.00 -1.61
C TYR A 256 -5.49 10.36 -0.14
#